data_ac760707f89d9f20f6a30a5c49db0356
#
_entry.id   ac760707f89d9f20f6a30a5c49db0356
#
_cell.length_a   1.000
_cell.length_b   1.000
_cell.length_c   1.000
_cell.angle_alpha   90.00
_cell.angle_beta   90.00
_cell.angle_gamma   90.00
#
_symmetry.space_group_name_H-M   'P 1'
#
loop_
_entity.id
_entity.type
_entity.pdbx_description
1 polymer ?
#
loop_
_entity_poly.entity_id
_entity_poly.type
_entity_poly.pdbx_seq_one_letter_code
_entity_poly.pdbx_strand_id
1 'polypeptide(L)'
;MTLSASSQLAIPDWQGPLRAAINFGNPVLAQRSPDSEPMGVSVALAKALARELGVPLEMVFYEAAGHVTASVHEGKWDIAFCALDPVRAQELDFTAPYVLIEGTYLVWKDAPFKAIDDIDQADVEVSVGKGAAYDLFLTRALKNAGLVRVSTSAAAVEAFLDKQSTVAAGVRQPLERVAAARQDLRVL
;
A
#
# COMPACT_ATOMS: atom_id res chain seq x y z
N MET A 1 -37.05 -8.57 -15.45
CA MET A 1 -36.25 -9.44 -14.55
C MET A 1 -35.92 -8.62 -13.32
N THR A 2 -36.70 -8.77 -12.28
CA THR A 2 -36.48 -8.12 -10.97
C THR A 2 -35.35 -8.85 -10.28
N LEU A 3 -34.26 -8.15 -10.02
CA LEU A 3 -33.16 -8.64 -9.15
C LEU A 3 -33.77 -8.84 -7.76
N SER A 4 -33.80 -10.10 -7.35
CA SER A 4 -34.27 -10.56 -6.05
C SER A 4 -33.46 -9.91 -4.92
N ALA A 5 -34.16 -9.67 -3.82
CA ALA A 5 -33.68 -9.09 -2.58
C ALA A 5 -32.26 -9.54 -2.20
N SER A 6 -31.39 -8.57 -1.96
CA SER A 6 -30.09 -8.74 -1.33
C SER A 6 -30.27 -9.60 -0.07
N SER A 7 -29.62 -10.77 -0.07
CA SER A 7 -29.41 -11.50 1.16
C SER A 7 -28.48 -10.63 2.01
N GLN A 8 -29.02 -9.91 2.98
CA GLN A 8 -28.23 -9.25 4.00
C GLN A 8 -27.27 -10.27 4.60
N LEU A 9 -25.97 -10.04 4.47
CA LEU A 9 -24.94 -10.78 5.18
C LEU A 9 -25.12 -10.46 6.67
N ALA A 10 -25.92 -11.23 7.35
CA ALA A 10 -26.00 -11.14 8.81
C ALA A 10 -24.71 -11.73 9.37
N ILE A 11 -23.88 -10.90 9.97
CA ILE A 11 -22.83 -11.36 10.89
C ILE A 11 -23.52 -11.53 12.22
N PRO A 12 -23.72 -12.79 12.68
CA PRO A 12 -24.36 -13.02 13.97
C PRO A 12 -23.53 -12.32 15.06
N ASP A 13 -24.23 -11.60 15.95
CA ASP A 13 -23.66 -10.97 17.15
C ASP A 13 -22.67 -9.81 16.94
N TRP A 14 -22.61 -9.20 15.75
CA TRP A 14 -21.81 -7.99 15.56
C TRP A 14 -22.36 -6.84 16.42
N GLN A 15 -21.52 -6.29 17.29
CA GLN A 15 -21.88 -5.18 18.17
C GLN A 15 -21.00 -3.95 17.88
N GLY A 16 -21.61 -2.80 17.67
CA GLY A 16 -20.90 -1.53 17.45
C GLY A 16 -20.57 -1.21 15.99
N PRO A 17 -19.72 -0.21 15.74
CA PRO A 17 -19.32 0.20 14.39
C PRO A 17 -18.37 -0.79 13.73
N LEU A 18 -18.39 -0.86 12.40
CA LEU A 18 -17.32 -1.46 11.61
C LEU A 18 -16.12 -0.51 11.60
N ARG A 19 -14.99 -0.93 12.17
CA ARG A 19 -13.76 -0.11 12.19
C ARG A 19 -12.89 -0.52 11.02
N ALA A 20 -12.63 0.44 10.12
CA ALA A 20 -11.86 0.20 8.89
C ALA A 20 -10.51 0.95 8.93
N ALA A 21 -9.40 0.21 8.81
CA ALA A 21 -8.07 0.80 8.66
C ALA A 21 -7.89 1.35 7.25
N ILE A 22 -7.67 2.64 7.13
CA ILE A 22 -7.45 3.35 5.85
C ILE A 22 -5.99 3.81 5.80
N ASN A 23 -5.26 3.33 4.79
CA ASN A 23 -3.85 3.63 4.58
C ASN A 23 -3.66 4.72 3.50
N PHE A 24 -3.27 5.92 3.89
CA PHE A 24 -2.94 7.02 2.98
C PHE A 24 -1.55 6.90 2.34
N GLY A 25 -0.70 5.99 2.81
CA GLY A 25 0.60 5.71 2.19
C GLY A 25 0.53 5.08 0.79
N ASN A 26 -0.67 4.68 0.34
CA ASN A 26 -0.93 4.29 -1.04
C ASN A 26 -2.04 5.17 -1.67
N PRO A 27 -1.66 6.28 -2.31
CA PRO A 27 -2.62 7.25 -2.86
C PRO A 27 -3.42 6.73 -4.07
N VAL A 28 -3.11 5.53 -4.60
CA VAL A 28 -3.95 4.85 -5.61
C VAL A 28 -5.25 4.36 -4.98
N LEU A 29 -5.22 3.93 -3.71
CA LEU A 29 -6.35 3.32 -3.03
C LEU A 29 -7.05 4.26 -2.05
N ALA A 30 -6.30 5.14 -1.38
CA ALA A 30 -6.85 6.12 -0.45
C ALA A 30 -6.03 7.40 -0.43
N GLN A 31 -6.69 8.54 -0.37
CA GLN A 31 -6.07 9.86 -0.25
C GLN A 31 -7.00 10.82 0.48
N ARG A 32 -6.47 11.98 0.86
CA ARG A 32 -7.28 13.07 1.37
C ARG A 32 -7.69 13.99 0.22
N SER A 33 -8.94 14.45 0.23
CA SER A 33 -9.39 15.53 -0.66
C SER A 33 -8.74 16.87 -0.27
N PRO A 34 -8.88 17.93 -1.09
CA PRO A 34 -8.45 19.28 -0.71
C PRO A 34 -9.04 19.75 0.64
N ASP A 35 -10.26 19.31 0.97
CA ASP A 35 -10.94 19.61 2.23
C ASP A 35 -10.56 18.62 3.36
N SER A 36 -9.50 17.82 3.16
CA SER A 36 -9.00 16.79 4.09
C SER A 36 -9.94 15.62 4.34
N GLU A 37 -11.00 15.47 3.55
CA GLU A 37 -11.91 14.33 3.66
C GLU A 37 -11.29 13.06 3.06
N PRO A 38 -11.47 11.88 3.69
CA PRO A 38 -10.97 10.63 3.17
C PRO A 38 -11.73 10.21 1.92
N MET A 39 -10.99 9.87 0.86
CA MET A 39 -11.54 9.44 -0.42
C MET A 39 -10.70 8.31 -1.05
N GLY A 40 -11.26 7.65 -2.06
CA GLY A 40 -10.63 6.58 -2.82
C GLY A 40 -11.32 5.24 -2.65
N VAL A 41 -10.75 4.22 -3.30
CA VAL A 41 -11.35 2.87 -3.42
C VAL A 41 -11.55 2.23 -2.04
N SER A 42 -10.54 2.28 -1.17
CA SER A 42 -10.62 1.69 0.17
C SER A 42 -11.73 2.34 1.01
N VAL A 43 -11.87 3.68 0.93
CA VAL A 43 -12.92 4.42 1.64
C VAL A 43 -14.31 4.06 1.09
N ALA A 44 -14.45 3.95 -0.23
CA ALA A 44 -15.72 3.59 -0.87
C ALA A 44 -16.14 2.16 -0.50
N LEU A 45 -15.20 1.21 -0.50
CA LEU A 45 -15.45 -0.18 -0.11
C LEU A 45 -15.83 -0.29 1.37
N ALA A 46 -15.13 0.42 2.28
CA ALA A 46 -15.48 0.45 3.71
C ALA A 46 -16.90 0.98 3.93
N LYS A 47 -17.27 2.07 3.27
CA LYS A 47 -18.62 2.65 3.32
C LYS A 47 -19.68 1.67 2.76
N ALA A 48 -19.37 0.99 1.66
CA ALA A 48 -20.28 0.04 1.05
C ALA A 48 -20.49 -1.18 1.97
N LEU A 49 -19.43 -1.72 2.55
CA LEU A 49 -19.51 -2.86 3.47
C LEU A 49 -20.32 -2.51 4.74
N ALA A 50 -20.04 -1.39 5.39
CA ALA A 50 -20.76 -0.95 6.56
C ALA A 50 -22.27 -0.80 6.30
N ARG A 51 -22.61 -0.24 5.11
CA ARG A 51 -24.01 -0.12 4.67
C ARG A 51 -24.67 -1.48 4.42
N GLU A 52 -23.96 -2.43 3.81
CA GLU A 52 -24.47 -3.79 3.55
C GLU A 52 -24.70 -4.56 4.86
N LEU A 53 -23.83 -4.35 5.85
CA LEU A 53 -23.95 -4.91 7.18
C LEU A 53 -24.98 -4.20 8.08
N GLY A 54 -25.45 -3.00 7.67
CA GLY A 54 -26.38 -2.22 8.47
C GLY A 54 -25.79 -1.62 9.75
N VAL A 55 -24.45 -1.40 9.81
CA VAL A 55 -23.75 -0.90 10.99
C VAL A 55 -23.09 0.46 10.71
N PRO A 56 -22.83 1.29 11.73
CA PRO A 56 -22.03 2.50 11.60
C PRO A 56 -20.60 2.19 11.11
N LEU A 57 -19.98 3.12 10.41
CA LEU A 57 -18.58 3.04 9.99
C LEU A 57 -17.71 3.97 10.83
N GLU A 58 -16.62 3.44 11.35
CA GLU A 58 -15.51 4.21 11.93
C GLU A 58 -14.24 3.98 11.10
N MET A 59 -13.55 5.04 10.70
CA MET A 59 -12.32 4.94 9.93
C MET A 59 -11.11 5.27 10.81
N VAL A 60 -10.13 4.35 10.82
CA VAL A 60 -8.85 4.49 11.53
C VAL A 60 -7.77 4.78 10.50
N PHE A 61 -7.10 5.93 10.58
CA PHE A 61 -6.19 6.41 9.55
C PHE A 61 -4.74 6.08 9.85
N TYR A 62 -4.02 5.67 8.81
CA TYR A 62 -2.59 5.34 8.85
C TYR A 62 -1.87 5.97 7.66
N GLU A 63 -0.62 6.40 7.88
CA GLU A 63 0.22 7.02 6.84
C GLU A 63 1.14 6.01 6.13
N ALA A 64 1.15 4.75 6.56
CA ALA A 64 1.94 3.68 5.94
C ALA A 64 1.30 2.31 6.14
N ALA A 65 1.47 1.41 5.16
CA ALA A 65 0.96 0.03 5.23
C ALA A 65 1.58 -0.76 6.39
N GLY A 66 2.85 -0.52 6.69
CA GLY A 66 3.53 -1.14 7.83
C GLY A 66 2.91 -0.77 9.18
N HIS A 67 2.38 0.45 9.33
CA HIS A 67 1.69 0.87 10.56
C HIS A 67 0.34 0.16 10.71
N VAL A 68 -0.40 -0.10 9.61
CA VAL A 68 -1.64 -0.88 9.65
C VAL A 68 -1.36 -2.28 10.18
N THR A 69 -0.41 -2.99 9.55
CA THR A 69 -0.11 -4.38 9.93
C THR A 69 0.55 -4.49 11.30
N ALA A 70 1.33 -3.51 11.73
CA ALA A 70 1.89 -3.48 13.08
C ALA A 70 0.84 -3.34 14.18
N SER A 71 -0.34 -2.80 13.87
CA SER A 71 -1.44 -2.58 14.82
C SER A 71 -2.47 -3.72 14.86
N VAL A 72 -2.21 -4.87 14.21
CA VAL A 72 -3.17 -5.98 14.08
C VAL A 72 -3.67 -6.51 15.44
N HIS A 73 -2.79 -6.55 16.43
CA HIS A 73 -3.15 -7.04 17.78
C HIS A 73 -3.64 -5.94 18.73
N GLU A 74 -3.75 -4.70 18.28
CA GLU A 74 -4.17 -3.59 19.13
C GLU A 74 -5.69 -3.43 19.23
N GLY A 75 -6.45 -4.22 18.46
CA GLY A 75 -7.91 -4.17 18.45
C GLY A 75 -8.49 -2.82 17.98
N LYS A 76 -7.75 -2.06 17.17
CA LYS A 76 -8.15 -0.72 16.70
C LYS A 76 -9.04 -0.75 15.48
N TRP A 77 -9.02 -1.82 14.70
CA TRP A 77 -9.78 -2.00 13.47
C TRP A 77 -10.22 -3.46 13.30
N ASP A 78 -11.22 -3.66 12.48
CA ASP A 78 -11.81 -4.96 12.18
C ASP A 78 -11.49 -5.40 10.75
N ILE A 79 -11.37 -4.43 9.84
CA ILE A 79 -10.97 -4.66 8.45
C ILE A 79 -9.85 -3.71 8.03
N ALA A 80 -9.02 -4.17 7.10
CA ALA A 80 -7.97 -3.38 6.50
C ALA A 80 -7.86 -3.64 4.99
N PHE A 81 -7.30 -2.67 4.26
CA PHE A 81 -7.07 -2.75 2.82
C PHE A 81 -5.56 -2.84 2.58
N CYS A 82 -5.04 -4.05 2.46
CA CYS A 82 -3.63 -4.29 2.27
C CYS A 82 -3.37 -5.40 1.24
N ALA A 83 -2.19 -5.41 0.65
CA ALA A 83 -1.80 -6.43 -0.30
C ALA A 83 -1.69 -7.79 0.41
N LEU A 84 -2.13 -8.83 -0.28
CA LEU A 84 -1.89 -10.21 0.12
C LEU A 84 -0.37 -10.47 0.10
N ASP A 85 0.15 -10.91 1.25
CA ASP A 85 1.57 -11.24 1.44
C ASP A 85 1.69 -12.41 2.43
N PRO A 86 2.60 -13.38 2.22
CA PRO A 86 2.76 -14.54 3.10
C PRO A 86 3.04 -14.20 4.57
N VAL A 87 3.75 -13.09 4.83
CA VAL A 87 4.02 -12.65 6.21
C VAL A 87 2.74 -12.14 6.87
N ARG A 88 1.97 -11.35 6.16
CA ARG A 88 0.69 -10.81 6.64
C ARG A 88 -0.37 -11.90 6.82
N ALA A 89 -0.37 -12.92 5.95
CA ALA A 89 -1.29 -14.04 6.00
C ALA A 89 -1.07 -14.98 7.20
N GLN A 90 -0.01 -14.77 7.99
CA GLN A 90 0.16 -15.47 9.27
C GLN A 90 -0.76 -14.91 10.37
N GLU A 91 -1.25 -13.69 10.22
CA GLU A 91 -2.04 -12.98 11.23
C GLU A 91 -3.35 -12.40 10.69
N LEU A 92 -3.55 -12.40 9.38
CA LEU A 92 -4.72 -11.83 8.71
C LEU A 92 -5.34 -12.82 7.75
N ASP A 93 -6.66 -12.92 7.78
CA ASP A 93 -7.45 -13.57 6.75
C ASP A 93 -7.70 -12.63 5.59
N PHE A 94 -7.56 -13.12 4.36
CA PHE A 94 -7.73 -12.33 3.14
C PHE A 94 -8.92 -12.79 2.33
N THR A 95 -9.64 -11.82 1.77
CA THR A 95 -10.61 -12.07 0.70
C THR A 95 -9.89 -12.39 -0.61
N ALA A 96 -10.64 -12.77 -1.66
CA ALA A 96 -10.13 -12.72 -3.01
C ALA A 96 -9.66 -11.28 -3.36
N PRO A 97 -8.58 -11.13 -4.16
CA PRO A 97 -8.07 -9.80 -4.51
C PRO A 97 -9.09 -9.06 -5.39
N TYR A 98 -9.37 -7.80 -5.05
CA TYR A 98 -10.27 -6.93 -5.80
C TYR A 98 -9.53 -5.98 -6.74
N VAL A 99 -8.21 -5.87 -6.62
CA VAL A 99 -7.34 -5.04 -7.47
C VAL A 99 -5.94 -5.64 -7.53
N LEU A 100 -5.29 -5.49 -8.69
CA LEU A 100 -3.87 -5.76 -8.86
C LEU A 100 -3.13 -4.42 -8.97
N ILE A 101 -2.05 -4.28 -8.20
CA ILE A 101 -1.20 -3.09 -8.18
C ILE A 101 0.23 -3.51 -8.46
N GLU A 102 0.84 -2.84 -9.43
CA GLU A 102 2.20 -3.13 -9.85
C GLU A 102 3.22 -2.36 -8.98
N GLY A 103 4.23 -3.08 -8.49
CA GLY A 103 5.43 -2.53 -7.88
C GLY A 103 6.54 -2.38 -8.92
N THR A 104 7.35 -1.32 -8.81
CA THR A 104 8.47 -1.05 -9.71
C THR A 104 9.53 -0.16 -9.05
N TYR A 105 10.50 0.32 -9.81
CA TYR A 105 11.58 1.18 -9.33
C TYR A 105 11.59 2.53 -10.01
N LEU A 106 11.88 3.57 -9.25
CA LEU A 106 12.26 4.90 -9.70
C LEU A 106 13.79 4.96 -9.76
N VAL A 107 14.32 5.40 -10.89
CA VAL A 107 15.75 5.48 -11.15
C VAL A 107 16.11 6.81 -11.79
N TRP A 108 17.38 7.24 -11.70
CA TRP A 108 17.90 8.33 -12.49
C TRP A 108 17.83 7.97 -13.98
N LYS A 109 17.58 8.96 -14.83
CA LYS A 109 17.37 8.74 -16.27
C LYS A 109 18.58 8.12 -16.98
N ASP A 110 19.77 8.46 -16.53
CA ASP A 110 21.06 8.01 -17.02
C ASP A 110 21.58 6.74 -16.32
N ALA A 111 20.84 6.23 -15.32
CA ALA A 111 21.21 5.00 -14.63
C ALA A 111 21.27 3.81 -15.61
N PRO A 112 22.20 2.85 -15.41
CA PRO A 112 22.44 1.76 -16.37
C PRO A 112 21.32 0.70 -16.41
N PHE A 113 20.37 0.76 -15.47
CA PHE A 113 19.29 -0.23 -15.34
C PHE A 113 18.26 -0.09 -16.47
N LYS A 114 17.93 -1.17 -17.16
CA LYS A 114 16.96 -1.21 -18.25
C LYS A 114 15.71 -2.02 -17.92
N ALA A 115 15.83 -2.93 -16.97
CA ALA A 115 14.76 -3.82 -16.51
C ALA A 115 14.79 -3.95 -14.98
N ILE A 116 13.69 -4.46 -14.42
CA ILE A 116 13.55 -4.73 -12.98
C ILE A 116 14.65 -5.67 -12.49
N ASP A 117 15.01 -6.68 -13.27
CA ASP A 117 16.01 -7.69 -12.92
C ASP A 117 17.44 -7.11 -12.84
N ASP A 118 17.69 -5.95 -13.42
CA ASP A 118 18.99 -5.28 -13.34
C ASP A 118 19.30 -4.70 -11.95
N ILE A 119 18.32 -4.64 -11.06
CA ILE A 119 18.45 -3.99 -9.75
C ILE A 119 19.17 -4.87 -8.73
N ASP A 120 19.07 -6.21 -8.81
CA ASP A 120 19.64 -7.09 -7.80
C ASP A 120 21.17 -7.25 -7.93
N GLN A 121 21.90 -6.18 -7.65
CA GLN A 121 23.38 -6.13 -7.69
C GLN A 121 23.93 -5.71 -6.32
N ALA A 122 25.16 -6.14 -6.00
CA ALA A 122 25.76 -5.96 -4.67
C ALA A 122 26.03 -4.50 -4.26
N ASP A 123 26.14 -3.61 -5.24
CA ASP A 123 26.39 -2.16 -5.05
C ASP A 123 25.10 -1.32 -5.16
N VAL A 124 23.95 -1.96 -5.27
CA VAL A 124 22.64 -1.29 -5.35
C VAL A 124 21.96 -1.28 -3.99
N GLU A 125 21.62 -0.07 -3.55
CA GLU A 125 20.80 0.18 -2.36
C GLU A 125 19.39 0.60 -2.81
N VAL A 126 18.37 -0.13 -2.37
CA VAL A 126 16.96 0.10 -2.71
C VAL A 126 16.24 0.73 -1.53
N SER A 127 15.78 1.97 -1.64
CA SER A 127 14.95 2.57 -0.61
C SER A 127 13.51 2.05 -0.67
N VAL A 128 12.96 1.70 0.49
CA VAL A 128 11.61 1.13 0.65
C VAL A 128 10.91 1.72 1.87
N GLY A 129 9.60 1.89 1.78
CA GLY A 129 8.77 2.15 2.96
C GLY A 129 8.66 0.89 3.80
N LYS A 130 9.11 0.94 5.06
CA LYS A 130 9.13 -0.21 5.97
C LYS A 130 7.75 -0.87 6.12
N GLY A 131 7.69 -2.18 5.89
CA GLY A 131 6.47 -2.96 5.96
C GLY A 131 5.50 -2.76 4.78
N ALA A 132 5.87 -1.99 3.75
CA ALA A 132 5.13 -1.95 2.49
C ALA A 132 5.20 -3.32 1.78
N ALA A 133 4.22 -3.61 0.91
CA ALA A 133 4.16 -4.89 0.21
C ALA A 133 5.43 -5.19 -0.61
N TYR A 134 5.97 -4.17 -1.27
CA TYR A 134 7.21 -4.29 -2.02
C TYR A 134 8.44 -4.42 -1.10
N ASP A 135 8.47 -3.85 0.12
CA ASP A 135 9.53 -4.14 1.11
C ASP A 135 9.51 -5.62 1.51
N LEU A 136 8.34 -6.15 1.86
CA LEU A 136 8.18 -7.56 2.23
C LEU A 136 8.57 -8.50 1.09
N PHE A 137 8.15 -8.16 -0.13
CA PHE A 137 8.52 -8.93 -1.33
C PHE A 137 10.02 -8.89 -1.60
N LEU A 138 10.62 -7.70 -1.66
CA LEU A 138 12.04 -7.50 -1.96
C LEU A 138 12.95 -8.10 -0.89
N THR A 139 12.52 -8.11 0.38
CA THR A 139 13.23 -8.81 1.46
C THR A 139 13.44 -10.30 1.17
N ARG A 140 12.50 -10.92 0.45
CA ARG A 140 12.59 -12.34 0.07
C ARG A 140 13.20 -12.56 -1.31
N ALA A 141 13.06 -11.60 -2.20
CA ALA A 141 13.43 -11.74 -3.61
C ALA A 141 14.87 -11.34 -3.92
N LEU A 142 15.34 -10.24 -3.33
CA LEU A 142 16.71 -9.75 -3.56
C LEU A 142 17.73 -10.65 -2.89
N LYS A 143 18.83 -10.90 -3.60
CA LYS A 143 19.95 -11.73 -3.15
C LYS A 143 21.22 -10.92 -2.92
N ASN A 144 21.39 -9.84 -3.67
CA ASN A 144 22.61 -9.07 -3.74
C ASN A 144 22.40 -7.62 -3.30
N ALA A 145 21.33 -6.98 -3.76
CA ALA A 145 21.04 -5.59 -3.45
C ALA A 145 20.61 -5.38 -1.98
N GLY A 146 21.03 -4.25 -1.40
CA GLY A 146 20.67 -3.83 -0.06
C GLY A 146 19.30 -3.14 0.01
N LEU A 147 18.66 -3.15 1.19
CA LEU A 147 17.40 -2.44 1.44
C LEU A 147 17.60 -1.31 2.47
N VAL A 148 17.35 -0.08 2.05
CA VAL A 148 17.27 1.11 2.92
C VAL A 148 15.82 1.33 3.32
N ARG A 149 15.48 0.97 4.56
CA ARG A 149 14.11 1.07 5.06
C ARG A 149 13.86 2.40 5.76
N VAL A 150 12.85 3.12 5.28
CA VAL A 150 12.38 4.38 5.85
C VAL A 150 10.92 4.27 6.28
N SER A 151 10.39 5.29 6.96
CA SER A 151 9.07 5.21 7.62
C SER A 151 7.89 5.07 6.66
N THR A 152 7.95 5.70 5.47
CA THR A 152 6.83 5.75 4.52
C THR A 152 7.31 5.54 3.08
N SER A 153 6.36 5.28 2.17
CA SER A 153 6.66 5.22 0.72
C SER A 153 7.13 6.56 0.16
N ALA A 154 6.62 7.68 0.69
CA ALA A 154 7.09 9.01 0.30
C ALA A 154 8.53 9.24 0.75
N ALA A 155 8.85 8.91 2.00
CA ALA A 155 10.22 9.01 2.52
C ALA A 155 11.22 8.12 1.74
N ALA A 156 10.78 7.00 1.14
CA ALA A 156 11.64 6.19 0.29
C ALA A 156 12.03 6.91 -1.01
N VAL A 157 11.10 7.66 -1.59
CA VAL A 157 11.41 8.52 -2.75
C VAL A 157 12.35 9.67 -2.34
N GLU A 158 12.11 10.30 -1.18
CA GLU A 158 12.98 11.36 -0.66
C GLU A 158 14.40 10.85 -0.42
N ALA A 159 14.58 9.71 0.24
CA ALA A 159 15.87 9.09 0.47
C ALA A 159 16.64 8.83 -0.84
N PHE A 160 15.95 8.39 -1.88
CA PHE A 160 16.54 8.23 -3.21
C PHE A 160 16.96 9.59 -3.82
N LEU A 161 16.10 10.61 -3.75
CA LEU A 161 16.39 11.93 -4.27
C LEU A 161 17.58 12.60 -3.55
N ASP A 162 17.71 12.32 -2.26
CA ASP A 162 18.82 12.76 -1.41
C ASP A 162 20.09 11.89 -1.56
N LYS A 163 20.08 10.94 -2.51
CA LYS A 163 21.19 10.01 -2.80
C LYS A 163 21.60 9.13 -1.62
N GLN A 164 20.66 8.82 -0.73
CA GLN A 164 20.83 7.86 0.36
C GLN A 164 20.60 6.41 -0.11
N SER A 165 20.12 6.23 -1.33
CA SER A 165 19.96 4.95 -2.01
C SER A 165 20.19 5.10 -3.51
N THR A 166 20.44 3.98 -4.20
CA THR A 166 20.68 3.94 -5.65
C THR A 166 19.38 4.06 -6.43
N VAL A 167 18.31 3.46 -5.92
CA VAL A 167 16.96 3.43 -6.51
C VAL A 167 15.89 3.50 -5.42
N ALA A 168 14.67 3.90 -5.79
CA ALA A 168 13.52 3.77 -4.90
C ALA A 168 12.51 2.76 -5.44
N ALA A 169 12.07 1.81 -4.59
CA ALA A 169 10.96 0.93 -4.93
C ALA A 169 9.63 1.53 -4.48
N GLY A 170 8.57 1.25 -5.24
CA GLY A 170 7.23 1.74 -4.90
C GLY A 170 6.14 1.23 -5.83
N VAL A 171 4.93 1.68 -5.59
CA VAL A 171 3.79 1.48 -6.50
C VAL A 171 4.02 2.30 -7.77
N ARG A 172 3.77 1.69 -8.95
CA ARG A 172 4.05 2.30 -10.27
C ARG A 172 3.47 3.70 -10.43
N GLN A 173 2.17 3.88 -10.23
CA GLN A 173 1.50 5.15 -10.51
C GLN A 173 2.03 6.34 -9.66
N PRO A 174 2.26 6.23 -8.35
CA PRO A 174 2.95 7.27 -7.59
C PRO A 174 4.36 7.58 -8.12
N LEU A 175 5.15 6.57 -8.47
CA LEU A 175 6.50 6.76 -9.01
C LEU A 175 6.48 7.44 -10.38
N GLU A 176 5.53 7.08 -11.26
CA GLU A 176 5.33 7.74 -12.55
C GLU A 176 4.97 9.22 -12.39
N ARG A 177 4.16 9.58 -11.39
CA ARG A 177 3.87 11.00 -11.09
C ARG A 177 5.13 11.76 -10.67
N VAL A 178 5.99 11.15 -9.87
CA VAL A 178 7.28 11.75 -9.48
C VAL A 178 8.18 11.92 -10.71
N ALA A 179 8.31 10.88 -11.53
CA ALA A 179 9.11 10.92 -12.75
C ALA A 179 8.58 11.95 -13.77
N ALA A 180 7.25 12.08 -13.92
CA ALA A 180 6.64 13.06 -14.81
C ALA A 180 6.90 14.52 -14.39
N ALA A 181 7.06 14.76 -13.08
CA ALA A 181 7.39 16.09 -12.55
C ALA A 181 8.89 16.43 -12.68
N ARG A 182 9.73 15.50 -13.12
CA ARG A 182 11.19 15.64 -13.16
C ARG A 182 11.77 15.02 -14.43
N GLN A 183 12.53 15.81 -15.20
CA GLN A 183 13.12 15.36 -16.47
C GLN A 183 14.32 14.40 -16.29
N ASP A 184 14.89 14.34 -15.11
CA ASP A 184 16.07 13.55 -14.75
C ASP A 184 15.74 12.17 -14.17
N LEU A 185 14.46 11.81 -14.09
CA LEU A 185 13.97 10.54 -13.55
C LEU A 185 13.22 9.72 -14.61
N ARG A 186 13.15 8.41 -14.35
CA ARG A 186 12.28 7.47 -15.06
C ARG A 186 11.89 6.30 -14.16
N VAL A 187 10.84 5.61 -14.55
CA VAL A 187 10.37 4.35 -13.94
C VAL A 187 10.82 3.17 -14.82
N LEU A 188 11.15 2.03 -14.20
CA LEU A 188 11.46 0.78 -14.90
C LEU A 188 10.21 0.00 -15.28
#